data_1889817f69c909ef32ff936ef75c5ee4
#
_entry.id   1889817f69c909ef32ff936ef75c5ee4
#
_cell.length_a   1.000
_cell.length_b   1.000
_cell.length_c   1.000
_cell.angle_alpha   90.00
_cell.angle_beta   90.00
_cell.angle_gamma   90.00
#
_symmetry.space_group_name_H-M   'P 1'
#
loop_
_entity.id
_entity.type
_entity.pdbx_description
1 polymer ?
#
loop_
_entity_poly.entity_id
_entity_poly.type
_entity_poly.pdbx_seq_one_letter_code
_entity_poly.pdbx_strand_id
1 'polypeptide(L)'
;MESSLVAIRALMSMRLPAQIVALCGNNADLLTEVLHTAETAPAHLKFRALPYTTDMHEWMAISDLFIGKPGGLTLSETMASALPMILLNPIPGQEEINASSILEQGMAVSPTDVVTLPYKVDLLLREPQRLAVMRERMKQVAQPRAAYTILETMLGVPPA
;
A
#
# COMPACT_ATOMS: atom_id res chain seq x y z
N MET A 1 10.07 1.15 -13.29
CA MET A 1 9.88 2.62 -13.42
C MET A 1 8.55 2.97 -14.07
N GLU A 2 8.22 2.42 -15.23
CA GLU A 2 6.95 2.67 -15.93
C GLU A 2 5.69 2.30 -15.13
N SER A 3 5.71 1.21 -14.37
CA SER A 3 4.50 0.70 -13.70
C SER A 3 3.92 1.65 -12.64
N SER A 4 4.74 2.36 -11.88
CA SER A 4 4.27 3.29 -10.84
C SER A 4 3.61 4.53 -11.44
N LEU A 5 4.22 5.12 -12.45
CA LEU A 5 3.67 6.30 -13.14
C LEU A 5 2.37 5.95 -13.87
N VAL A 6 2.32 4.78 -14.52
CA VAL A 6 1.10 4.30 -15.18
C VAL A 6 -0.03 4.11 -14.18
N ALA A 7 0.25 3.55 -12.99
CA ALA A 7 -0.74 3.43 -11.92
C ALA A 7 -1.23 4.79 -11.40
N ILE A 8 -0.31 5.76 -11.19
CA ILE A 8 -0.65 7.12 -10.75
C ILE A 8 -1.54 7.81 -11.79
N ARG A 9 -1.21 7.72 -13.06
CA ARG A 9 -2.03 8.28 -14.15
C ARG A 9 -3.40 7.61 -14.24
N ALA A 10 -3.48 6.30 -14.04
CA ALA A 10 -4.76 5.59 -14.01
C ALA A 10 -5.66 6.11 -12.88
N LEU A 11 -5.11 6.39 -11.70
CA LEU A 11 -5.85 6.90 -10.55
C LEU A 11 -6.53 8.26 -10.82
N MET A 12 -6.09 9.03 -11.83
CA MET A 12 -6.79 10.26 -12.22
C MET A 12 -8.23 10.04 -12.71
N SER A 13 -8.60 8.81 -13.05
CA SER A 13 -9.97 8.45 -13.44
C SER A 13 -10.86 8.00 -12.27
N MET A 14 -10.38 8.07 -11.04
CA MET A 14 -11.20 7.85 -9.84
C MET A 14 -12.38 8.83 -9.80
N ARG A 15 -13.49 8.37 -9.24
CA ARG A 15 -14.74 9.16 -9.14
C ARG A 15 -14.95 9.73 -7.75
N LEU A 16 -14.37 9.11 -6.73
CA LEU A 16 -14.49 9.58 -5.35
C LEU A 16 -13.40 10.59 -5.01
N PRO A 17 -13.72 11.58 -4.17
CA PRO A 17 -12.70 12.47 -3.62
C PRO A 17 -11.64 11.67 -2.85
N ALA A 18 -10.37 11.97 -3.13
CA ALA A 18 -9.26 11.30 -2.46
C ALA A 18 -8.02 12.19 -2.41
N GLN A 19 -7.18 11.94 -1.41
CA GLN A 19 -5.80 12.40 -1.38
C GLN A 19 -4.88 11.23 -1.69
N ILE A 20 -4.05 11.37 -2.70
CA ILE A 20 -3.11 10.35 -3.17
C ILE A 20 -1.71 10.83 -2.84
N VAL A 21 -1.01 10.08 -2.01
CA VAL A 21 0.39 10.34 -1.67
C VAL A 21 1.26 9.36 -2.44
N ALA A 22 2.07 9.86 -3.35
CA ALA A 22 3.00 9.07 -4.14
C ALA A 22 4.41 9.18 -3.55
N LEU A 23 4.95 8.06 -3.06
CA LEU A 23 6.31 7.97 -2.55
C LEU A 23 7.25 7.61 -3.68
N CYS A 24 8.06 8.57 -4.10
CA CYS A 24 8.94 8.45 -5.26
C CYS A 24 10.35 7.95 -4.90
N GLY A 25 10.67 7.86 -3.61
CA GLY A 25 12.00 7.46 -3.14
C GLY A 25 13.08 8.37 -3.71
N ASN A 26 14.19 7.79 -4.14
CA ASN A 26 15.32 8.53 -4.74
C ASN A 26 15.14 8.75 -6.26
N ASN A 27 13.95 8.53 -6.79
CA ASN A 27 13.68 8.68 -8.21
C ASN A 27 13.17 10.11 -8.53
N ALA A 28 14.08 11.01 -8.89
CA ALA A 28 13.78 12.41 -9.20
C ALA A 28 12.87 12.56 -10.44
N ASP A 29 13.04 11.69 -11.45
CA ASP A 29 12.20 11.72 -12.65
C ASP A 29 10.75 11.36 -12.32
N LEU A 30 10.55 10.33 -11.51
CA LEU A 30 9.22 9.95 -11.04
C LEU A 30 8.59 11.09 -10.22
N LEU A 31 9.35 11.72 -9.33
CA LEU A 31 8.88 12.86 -8.54
C LEU A 31 8.37 13.98 -9.44
N THR A 32 9.14 14.35 -10.47
CA THR A 32 8.80 15.40 -11.43
C THR A 32 7.53 15.03 -12.21
N GLU A 33 7.43 13.81 -12.69
CA GLU A 33 6.27 13.33 -13.46
C GLU A 33 4.98 13.28 -12.59
N VAL A 34 5.09 12.93 -11.32
CA VAL A 34 3.95 12.95 -10.39
C VAL A 34 3.50 14.38 -10.10
N LEU A 35 4.43 15.31 -9.91
CA LEU A 35 4.11 16.73 -9.73
C LEU A 35 3.39 17.28 -10.96
N HIS A 36 3.87 16.98 -12.16
CA HIS A 36 3.21 17.39 -13.40
C HIS A 36 1.81 16.75 -13.56
N THR A 37 1.68 15.47 -13.19
CA THR A 37 0.37 14.80 -13.17
C THR A 37 -0.61 15.47 -12.21
N ALA A 38 -0.12 15.94 -11.06
CA ALA A 38 -0.93 16.63 -10.07
C ALA A 38 -1.53 17.95 -10.58
N GLU A 39 -0.84 18.66 -11.46
CA GLU A 39 -1.31 19.93 -12.06
C GLU A 39 -2.57 19.75 -12.92
N THR A 40 -2.72 18.59 -13.54
CA THR A 40 -3.85 18.26 -14.43
C THR A 40 -4.91 17.38 -13.76
N ALA A 41 -4.77 17.11 -12.47
CA ALA A 41 -5.68 16.24 -11.73
C ALA A 41 -7.08 16.88 -11.59
N PRO A 42 -8.16 16.08 -11.65
CA PRO A 42 -9.51 16.55 -11.35
C PRO A 42 -9.58 17.19 -9.95
N ALA A 43 -10.37 18.23 -9.79
CA ALA A 43 -10.44 19.03 -8.55
C ALA A 43 -10.78 18.23 -7.28
N HIS A 44 -11.44 17.07 -7.42
CA HIS A 44 -11.76 16.18 -6.31
C HIS A 44 -10.61 15.25 -5.90
N LEU A 45 -9.52 15.19 -6.69
CA LEU A 45 -8.32 14.42 -6.38
C LEU A 45 -7.17 15.35 -6.00
N LYS A 46 -6.51 15.06 -4.90
CA LYS A 46 -5.32 15.78 -4.46
C LYS A 46 -4.12 14.85 -4.51
N PHE A 47 -3.16 15.16 -5.35
CA PHE A 47 -1.91 14.42 -5.43
C PHE A 47 -0.82 15.14 -4.63
N ARG A 48 -0.05 14.35 -3.89
CA ARG A 48 1.15 14.79 -3.19
C ARG A 48 2.29 13.85 -3.55
N ALA A 49 3.32 14.38 -4.19
CA ALA A 49 4.54 13.64 -4.46
C ALA A 49 5.55 13.86 -3.33
N LEU A 50 6.12 12.79 -2.82
CA LEU A 50 7.15 12.82 -1.80
C LEU A 50 8.42 12.11 -2.30
N PRO A 51 9.60 12.67 -2.05
CA PRO A 51 10.86 11.98 -2.25
C PRO A 51 11.02 10.82 -1.23
N TYR A 52 12.24 10.31 -1.08
CA TYR A 52 12.54 9.38 -0.01
C TYR A 52 12.17 9.96 1.36
N THR A 53 11.56 9.16 2.20
CA THR A 53 11.20 9.52 3.58
C THR A 53 11.58 8.42 4.55
N THR A 54 11.95 8.80 5.76
CA THR A 54 12.13 7.90 6.91
C THR A 54 10.83 7.69 7.69
N ASP A 55 9.81 8.51 7.42
CA ASP A 55 8.56 8.58 8.18
C ASP A 55 7.44 7.74 7.54
N MET A 56 7.83 6.65 6.83
CA MET A 56 6.91 5.76 6.13
C MET A 56 5.79 5.25 7.06
N HIS A 57 6.15 4.93 8.30
CA HIS A 57 5.21 4.45 9.31
C HIS A 57 4.13 5.47 9.67
N GLU A 58 4.45 6.76 9.67
CA GLU A 58 3.47 7.84 9.89
C GLU A 58 2.49 7.95 8.71
N TRP A 59 3.03 7.88 7.48
CA TRP A 59 2.20 7.88 6.27
C TRP A 59 1.27 6.69 6.21
N MET A 60 1.76 5.50 6.58
CA MET A 60 0.93 4.30 6.65
C MET A 60 -0.16 4.42 7.73
N ALA A 61 0.17 4.99 8.89
CA ALA A 61 -0.77 5.13 10.00
C ALA A 61 -1.96 6.05 9.70
N ILE A 62 -1.79 7.05 8.84
CA ILE A 62 -2.85 8.01 8.47
C ILE A 62 -3.56 7.66 7.16
N SER A 63 -3.13 6.60 6.48
CA SER A 63 -3.70 6.18 5.20
C SER A 63 -4.86 5.19 5.37
N ASP A 64 -5.77 5.20 4.40
CA ASP A 64 -6.88 4.24 4.34
C ASP A 64 -6.55 3.01 3.51
N LEU A 65 -5.70 3.16 2.50
CA LEU A 65 -5.29 2.12 1.56
C LEU A 65 -3.81 2.28 1.18
N PHE A 66 -3.14 1.17 1.01
CA PHE A 66 -1.82 1.11 0.37
C PHE A 66 -1.96 0.52 -1.03
N ILE A 67 -1.30 1.14 -2.01
CA ILE A 67 -1.25 0.65 -3.39
C ILE A 67 0.20 0.38 -3.74
N GLY A 68 0.55 -0.86 -4.01
CA GLY A 68 1.94 -1.21 -4.32
C GLY A 68 2.21 -2.69 -4.47
N LYS A 69 3.49 -3.05 -4.48
CA LYS A 69 3.94 -4.44 -4.59
C LYS A 69 3.98 -5.12 -3.24
N PRO A 70 3.73 -6.44 -3.18
CA PRO A 70 3.74 -7.22 -1.94
C PRO A 70 5.16 -7.67 -1.55
N GLY A 71 6.10 -6.74 -1.49
CA GLY A 71 7.45 -7.01 -0.96
C GLY A 71 7.41 -7.36 0.53
N GLY A 72 8.30 -8.22 1.01
CA GLY A 72 8.25 -8.76 2.37
C GLY A 72 8.24 -7.68 3.47
N LEU A 73 9.10 -6.66 3.39
CA LEU A 73 9.11 -5.55 4.33
C LEU A 73 7.82 -4.73 4.25
N THR A 74 7.38 -4.39 3.03
CA THR A 74 6.14 -3.63 2.82
C THR A 74 4.92 -4.36 3.40
N LEU A 75 4.85 -5.70 3.24
CA LEU A 75 3.78 -6.48 3.84
C LEU A 75 3.81 -6.43 5.36
N SER A 76 4.99 -6.60 5.95
CA SER A 76 5.13 -6.53 7.41
C SER A 76 4.72 -5.17 7.96
N GLU A 77 5.11 -4.09 7.30
CA GLU A 77 4.77 -2.72 7.67
C GLU A 77 3.28 -2.42 7.49
N THR A 78 2.67 -2.82 6.37
CA THR A 78 1.23 -2.63 6.15
C THR A 78 0.38 -3.46 7.11
N MET A 79 0.79 -4.70 7.44
CA MET A 79 0.12 -5.51 8.44
C MET A 79 0.24 -4.88 9.85
N ALA A 80 1.43 -4.41 10.23
CA ALA A 80 1.64 -3.74 11.52
C ALA A 80 0.81 -2.45 11.65
N SER A 81 0.58 -1.75 10.55
CA SER A 81 -0.27 -0.55 10.46
C SER A 81 -1.75 -0.86 10.24
N ALA A 82 -2.13 -2.13 10.13
CA ALA A 82 -3.48 -2.57 9.75
C ALA A 82 -4.00 -1.84 8.50
N LEU A 83 -3.16 -1.67 7.48
CA LEU A 83 -3.42 -0.89 6.29
C LEU A 83 -3.77 -1.78 5.09
N PRO A 84 -5.04 -1.88 4.66
CA PRO A 84 -5.47 -2.70 3.54
C PRO A 84 -4.71 -2.39 2.26
N MET A 85 -4.46 -3.43 1.43
CA MET A 85 -3.64 -3.29 0.25
C MET A 85 -4.40 -3.49 -1.06
N ILE A 86 -4.00 -2.72 -2.08
CA ILE A 86 -4.25 -3.04 -3.49
C ILE A 86 -2.90 -3.40 -4.11
N LEU A 87 -2.81 -4.63 -4.60
CA LEU A 87 -1.56 -5.16 -5.13
C LEU A 87 -1.34 -4.76 -6.59
N LEU A 88 -0.16 -4.27 -6.89
CA LEU A 88 0.27 -3.97 -8.25
C LEU A 88 1.41 -4.90 -8.66
N ASN A 89 1.25 -5.56 -9.81
CA ASN A 89 2.29 -6.24 -10.56
C ASN A 89 3.35 -6.93 -9.68
N PRO A 90 3.00 -7.97 -8.91
CA PRO A 90 3.98 -8.73 -8.15
C PRO A 90 5.04 -9.31 -9.09
N ILE A 91 6.29 -9.29 -8.63
CA ILE A 91 7.39 -9.90 -9.37
C ILE A 91 7.29 -11.42 -9.21
N PRO A 92 7.47 -12.20 -10.31
CA PRO A 92 7.47 -13.65 -10.24
C PRO A 92 8.38 -14.20 -9.14
N GLY A 93 7.88 -15.19 -8.43
CA GLY A 93 8.56 -15.82 -7.29
C GLY A 93 8.05 -15.35 -5.94
N GLN A 94 8.89 -14.75 -5.11
CA GLN A 94 8.52 -14.43 -3.73
C GLN A 94 7.36 -13.44 -3.60
N GLU A 95 7.28 -12.42 -4.45
CA GLU A 95 6.17 -11.47 -4.39
C GLU A 95 4.84 -12.10 -4.81
N GLU A 96 4.83 -13.06 -5.74
CA GLU A 96 3.61 -13.81 -6.10
C GLU A 96 3.12 -14.69 -4.94
N ILE A 97 4.03 -15.35 -4.24
CA ILE A 97 3.69 -16.16 -3.05
C ILE A 97 3.11 -15.25 -1.97
N ASN A 98 3.75 -14.13 -1.72
CA ASN A 98 3.28 -13.12 -0.78
C ASN A 98 1.89 -12.60 -1.18
N ALA A 99 1.69 -12.26 -2.47
CA ALA A 99 0.42 -11.80 -3.00
C ALA A 99 -0.69 -12.83 -2.78
N SER A 100 -0.46 -14.08 -3.17
CA SER A 100 -1.42 -15.19 -2.97
C SER A 100 -1.85 -15.29 -1.52
N SER A 101 -0.89 -15.31 -0.60
CA SER A 101 -1.15 -15.46 0.83
C SER A 101 -2.07 -14.36 1.38
N ILE A 102 -1.78 -13.08 1.07
CA ILE A 102 -2.58 -11.98 1.61
C ILE A 102 -3.92 -11.80 0.90
N LEU A 103 -4.03 -12.21 -0.38
CA LEU A 103 -5.31 -12.26 -1.09
C LEU A 103 -6.23 -13.33 -0.52
N GLU A 104 -5.73 -14.55 -0.29
CA GLU A 104 -6.49 -15.66 0.30
C GLU A 104 -7.00 -15.31 1.71
N GLN A 105 -6.21 -14.59 2.48
CA GLN A 105 -6.59 -14.12 3.81
C GLN A 105 -7.53 -12.90 3.76
N GLY A 106 -7.82 -12.37 2.58
CA GLY A 106 -8.71 -11.23 2.39
C GLY A 106 -8.22 -9.93 3.02
N MET A 107 -6.91 -9.74 3.06
CA MET A 107 -6.24 -8.52 3.53
C MET A 107 -5.88 -7.57 2.39
N ALA A 108 -5.93 -8.06 1.16
CA ALA A 108 -5.66 -7.31 -0.04
C ALA A 108 -6.67 -7.60 -1.14
N VAL A 109 -6.65 -6.76 -2.16
CA VAL A 109 -7.29 -7.02 -3.46
C VAL A 109 -6.27 -6.79 -4.57
N SER A 110 -6.49 -7.41 -5.72
CA SER A 110 -5.68 -7.15 -6.92
C SER A 110 -6.58 -6.70 -8.07
N PRO A 111 -6.25 -5.61 -8.76
CA PRO A 111 -6.89 -5.30 -10.04
C PRO A 111 -6.43 -6.31 -11.09
N THR A 112 -7.26 -6.56 -12.08
CA THR A 112 -6.91 -7.45 -13.22
C THR A 112 -5.82 -6.81 -14.07
N ASP A 113 -5.87 -5.49 -14.16
CA ASP A 113 -4.91 -4.65 -14.88
C ASP A 113 -4.89 -3.24 -14.27
N VAL A 114 -4.00 -2.38 -14.77
CA VAL A 114 -3.89 -1.00 -14.28
C VAL A 114 -5.11 -0.15 -14.61
N VAL A 115 -5.86 -0.49 -15.65
CA VAL A 115 -7.08 0.26 -16.05
C VAL A 115 -8.21 0.04 -15.04
N THR A 116 -8.25 -1.12 -14.41
CA THR A 116 -9.25 -1.47 -13.39
C THR A 116 -8.88 -0.97 -12.00
N LEU A 117 -7.65 -0.47 -11.79
CA LEU A 117 -7.18 0.04 -10.51
C LEU A 117 -8.09 1.14 -9.91
N PRO A 118 -8.47 2.22 -10.63
CA PRO A 118 -9.31 3.27 -10.07
C PRO A 118 -10.67 2.75 -9.59
N TYR A 119 -11.26 1.84 -10.36
CA TYR A 119 -12.51 1.19 -9.98
C TYR A 119 -12.37 0.39 -8.68
N LYS A 120 -11.27 -0.34 -8.51
CA LYS A 120 -11.01 -1.10 -7.27
C LYS A 120 -10.82 -0.20 -6.07
N VAL A 121 -10.15 0.94 -6.24
CA VAL A 121 -10.00 1.95 -5.17
C VAL A 121 -11.37 2.53 -4.81
N ASP A 122 -12.13 3.02 -5.80
CA ASP A 122 -13.46 3.56 -5.59
C ASP A 122 -14.40 2.56 -4.89
N LEU A 123 -14.34 1.28 -5.29
CA LEU A 123 -15.15 0.22 -4.69
C LEU A 123 -14.83 0.06 -3.20
N LEU A 124 -13.54 -0.05 -2.85
CA LEU A 124 -13.12 -0.21 -1.45
C LEU A 124 -13.47 1.02 -0.61
N LEU A 125 -13.28 2.23 -1.14
CA LEU A 125 -13.63 3.46 -0.43
C LEU A 125 -15.14 3.61 -0.19
N ARG A 126 -15.99 2.98 -1.01
CA ARG A 126 -17.46 2.92 -0.81
C ARG A 126 -17.90 1.86 0.18
N GLU A 127 -17.04 0.94 0.54
CA GLU A 127 -17.34 -0.20 1.39
C GLU A 127 -16.54 -0.13 2.72
N PRO A 128 -16.83 0.83 3.62
CA PRO A 128 -16.05 1.02 4.86
C PRO A 128 -16.08 -0.22 5.76
N GLN A 129 -17.16 -1.00 5.76
CA GLN A 129 -17.23 -2.25 6.49
C GLN A 129 -16.22 -3.28 5.94
N ARG A 130 -16.04 -3.33 4.63
CA ARG A 130 -15.05 -4.21 4.01
C ARG A 130 -13.62 -3.82 4.40
N LEU A 131 -13.31 -2.53 4.36
CA LEU A 131 -12.03 -2.02 4.85
C LEU A 131 -11.81 -2.36 6.33
N ALA A 132 -12.83 -2.23 7.16
CA ALA A 132 -12.75 -2.61 8.58
C ALA A 132 -12.45 -4.09 8.77
N VAL A 133 -13.09 -4.98 8.01
CA VAL A 133 -12.82 -6.43 8.03
C VAL A 133 -11.40 -6.74 7.58
N MET A 134 -10.92 -6.07 6.52
CA MET A 134 -9.54 -6.23 6.05
C MET A 134 -8.54 -5.81 7.12
N ARG A 135 -8.75 -4.66 7.77
CA ARG A 135 -7.92 -4.16 8.88
C ARG A 135 -7.87 -5.13 10.05
N GLU A 136 -9.01 -5.69 10.42
CA GLU A 136 -9.08 -6.64 11.53
C GLU A 136 -8.32 -7.94 11.24
N ARG A 137 -8.42 -8.46 10.02
CA ARG A 137 -7.65 -9.62 9.58
C ARG A 137 -6.14 -9.35 9.64
N MET A 138 -5.71 -8.16 9.21
CA MET A 138 -4.31 -7.76 9.30
C MET A 138 -3.80 -7.74 10.74
N LYS A 139 -4.58 -7.17 11.68
CA LYS A 139 -4.23 -7.15 13.11
C LYS A 139 -4.04 -8.54 13.70
N GLN A 140 -4.84 -9.52 13.27
CA GLN A 140 -4.76 -10.90 13.76
C GLN A 140 -3.46 -11.61 13.38
N VAL A 141 -2.84 -11.24 12.25
CA VAL A 141 -1.61 -11.88 11.75
C VAL A 141 -0.38 -11.00 11.92
N ALA A 142 -0.56 -9.72 12.22
CA ALA A 142 0.54 -8.77 12.39
C ALA A 142 1.46 -9.18 13.55
N GLN A 143 2.75 -8.99 13.35
CA GLN A 143 3.78 -9.24 14.37
C GLN A 143 4.59 -7.95 14.63
N PRO A 144 3.99 -6.91 15.22
CA PRO A 144 4.65 -5.60 15.37
C PRO A 144 5.87 -5.66 16.29
N ARG A 145 5.98 -6.69 17.11
CA ARG A 145 7.12 -6.94 18.02
C ARG A 145 8.11 -7.99 17.50
N ALA A 146 8.03 -8.40 16.22
CA ALA A 146 8.85 -9.49 15.68
C ALA A 146 10.35 -9.31 15.96
N ALA A 147 10.90 -8.11 15.83
CA ALA A 147 12.30 -7.83 16.10
C ALA A 147 12.67 -8.09 17.57
N TYR A 148 11.82 -7.69 18.50
CA TYR A 148 12.03 -7.96 19.95
C TYR A 148 11.93 -9.45 20.23
N THR A 149 10.92 -10.15 19.68
CA THR A 149 10.75 -11.59 19.86
C THR A 149 11.97 -12.37 19.35
N ILE A 150 12.54 -11.97 18.22
CA ILE A 150 13.76 -12.56 17.69
C ILE A 150 14.94 -12.34 18.66
N LEU A 151 15.13 -11.12 19.15
CA LEU A 151 16.19 -10.80 20.10
C LEU A 151 16.02 -11.56 21.42
N GLU A 152 14.82 -11.61 21.97
CA GLU A 152 14.51 -12.37 23.19
C GLU A 152 14.84 -13.85 23.02
N THR A 153 14.46 -14.44 21.88
CA THR A 153 14.77 -15.83 21.54
C THR A 153 16.30 -16.05 21.43
N MET A 154 17.02 -15.15 20.75
CA MET A 154 18.46 -15.28 20.60
C MET A 154 19.24 -15.14 21.92
N LEU A 155 18.73 -14.32 22.84
CA LEU A 155 19.32 -14.07 24.15
C LEU A 155 18.86 -15.06 25.24
N GLY A 156 17.98 -16.00 24.89
CA GLY A 156 17.39 -16.95 25.86
C GLY A 156 16.48 -16.30 26.91
N VAL A 157 15.92 -15.12 26.60
CA VAL A 157 14.96 -14.43 27.47
C VAL A 157 13.57 -14.97 27.18
N PRO A 158 12.79 -15.38 28.18
CA PRO A 158 11.42 -15.84 27.94
C PRO A 158 10.56 -14.68 27.39
N PRO A 159 9.65 -14.97 26.43
CA PRO A 159 8.73 -13.96 25.92
C PRO A 159 7.87 -13.36 27.04
N ALA A 160 7.70 -12.05 26.98
CA ALA A 160 6.89 -11.29 27.94
C ALA A 160 5.38 -11.49 27.72
#